data_150a659202d0174b2acfd06aa550cf8e
#
_entry.id   150a659202d0174b2acfd06aa550cf8e
#
_cell.length_a   1.000
_cell.length_b   1.000
_cell.length_c   1.000
_cell.angle_alpha   90.00
_cell.angle_beta   90.00
_cell.angle_gamma   90.00
#
_symmetry.space_group_name_H-M   'P 1'
#
loop_
_entity.id
_entity.type
_entity.pdbx_description
1 polymer ?
#
loop_
_entity_poly.entity_id
_entity_poly.type
_entity_poly.pdbx_seq_one_letter_code
_entity_poly.pdbx_strand_id
1 'polypeptide(L)'
;MTDKAVSRRRENAAFFLRILAFGLIFTLISCAVLYVLTPKYDYGPGSMMNLPLQPRNTIDVLAVGTSTTYAAVNTNVLWANWGFSVYDLASAEQQYWHTYYYLEQALTTQHPKILLLDAKAATYPDDTTRRGRTILSTSGILNPIRRANAIAAG
;
A
#
# COMPACT_ATOMS: atom_id res chain seq x y z
N MET A 1 49.73 30.65 16.74
CA MET A 1 48.50 29.98 17.28
C MET A 1 47.41 29.79 16.25
N THR A 2 47.50 30.33 15.06
CA THR A 2 46.45 30.33 14.01
C THR A 2 46.40 29.05 13.15
N ASP A 3 47.55 28.41 12.87
CA ASP A 3 47.61 27.26 11.96
C ASP A 3 46.86 26.00 12.48
N LYS A 4 46.97 25.70 13.79
CA LYS A 4 46.27 24.56 14.39
C LYS A 4 44.76 24.73 14.38
N ALA A 5 44.24 25.95 14.50
CA ALA A 5 42.81 26.23 14.43
C ALA A 5 42.23 26.06 13.04
N VAL A 6 43.01 26.46 12.00
CA VAL A 6 42.64 26.31 10.59
C VAL A 6 42.65 24.83 10.18
N SER A 7 43.65 24.05 10.61
CA SER A 7 43.74 22.62 10.37
C SER A 7 42.52 21.88 10.95
N ARG A 8 42.20 22.15 12.23
CA ARG A 8 41.04 21.53 12.92
C ARG A 8 39.69 21.85 12.28
N ARG A 9 39.53 23.07 11.74
CA ARG A 9 38.33 23.43 10.96
C ARG A 9 38.24 22.66 9.65
N ARG A 10 39.33 22.46 8.93
CA ARG A 10 39.35 21.65 7.69
C ARG A 10 39.05 20.17 7.98
N GLU A 11 39.62 19.61 9.02
CA GLU A 11 39.36 18.22 9.44
C GLU A 11 37.89 18.01 9.83
N ASN A 12 37.30 18.93 10.59
CA ASN A 12 35.88 18.88 10.94
C ASN A 12 34.99 19.03 9.69
N ALA A 13 35.31 19.94 8.79
CA ALA A 13 34.55 20.11 7.53
C ALA A 13 34.64 18.85 6.65
N ALA A 14 35.80 18.23 6.57
CA ALA A 14 35.99 16.97 5.83
C ALA A 14 35.20 15.82 6.48
N PHE A 15 35.16 15.78 7.80
CA PHE A 15 34.37 14.79 8.54
C PHE A 15 32.85 14.96 8.32
N PHE A 16 32.35 16.19 8.42
CA PHE A 16 30.95 16.47 8.10
C PHE A 16 30.58 16.16 6.66
N LEU A 17 31.48 16.47 5.70
CA LEU A 17 31.25 16.14 4.29
C LEU A 17 31.16 14.64 4.06
N ARG A 18 32.02 13.85 4.74
CA ARG A 18 31.94 12.37 4.67
C ARG A 18 30.63 11.82 5.24
N ILE A 19 30.14 12.38 6.37
CA ILE A 19 28.83 11.97 6.94
C ILE A 19 27.71 12.31 5.98
N LEU A 20 27.70 13.50 5.38
CA LEU A 20 26.71 13.90 4.38
C LEU A 20 26.74 13.00 3.14
N ALA A 21 27.95 12.72 2.63
CA ALA A 21 28.10 11.82 1.48
C ALA A 21 27.61 10.40 1.80
N PHE A 22 27.96 9.87 2.97
CA PHE A 22 27.45 8.58 3.43
C PHE A 22 25.92 8.57 3.55
N GLY A 23 25.34 9.59 4.18
CA GLY A 23 23.88 9.72 4.33
C GLY A 23 23.18 9.78 2.97
N LEU A 24 23.74 10.53 2.02
CA LEU A 24 23.19 10.60 0.66
C LEU A 24 23.25 9.25 -0.06
N ILE A 25 24.40 8.59 -0.05
CA ILE A 25 24.59 7.27 -0.68
C ILE A 25 23.66 6.24 -0.03
N PHE A 26 23.58 6.22 1.30
CA PHE A 26 22.70 5.32 2.04
C PHE A 26 21.22 5.54 1.67
N THR A 27 20.79 6.80 1.58
CA THR A 27 19.43 7.15 1.19
C THR A 27 19.13 6.70 -0.25
N LEU A 28 20.04 6.95 -1.18
CA LEU A 28 19.87 6.52 -2.59
C LEU A 28 19.79 5.00 -2.71
N ILE A 29 20.66 4.27 -2.03
CA ILE A 29 20.62 2.80 -2.03
C ILE A 29 19.32 2.31 -1.39
N SER A 30 18.90 2.89 -0.27
CA SER A 30 17.65 2.52 0.40
C SER A 30 16.43 2.77 -0.49
N CYS A 31 16.37 3.91 -1.17
CA CYS A 31 15.31 4.21 -2.14
C CYS A 31 15.30 3.22 -3.31
N ALA A 32 16.47 2.89 -3.85
CA ALA A 32 16.58 1.91 -4.95
C ALA A 32 16.11 0.51 -4.51
N VAL A 33 16.52 0.06 -3.33
CA VAL A 33 16.10 -1.21 -2.75
C VAL A 33 14.59 -1.23 -2.51
N LEU A 34 14.04 -0.18 -1.90
CA LEU A 34 12.60 -0.06 -1.69
C LEU A 34 11.83 -0.08 -3.02
N TYR A 35 12.32 0.64 -4.04
CA TYR A 35 11.70 0.64 -5.36
C TYR A 35 11.67 -0.75 -6.00
N VAL A 36 12.74 -1.53 -5.88
CA VAL A 36 12.81 -2.92 -6.40
C VAL A 36 11.92 -3.86 -5.60
N LEU A 37 11.91 -3.72 -4.27
CA LEU A 37 11.15 -4.61 -3.38
C LEU A 37 9.66 -4.26 -3.29
N THR A 38 9.24 -3.07 -3.76
CA THR A 38 7.81 -2.71 -3.76
C THR A 38 7.06 -3.58 -4.76
N PRO A 39 6.01 -4.30 -4.33
CA PRO A 39 5.18 -5.10 -5.22
C PRO A 39 4.57 -4.24 -6.33
N LYS A 40 4.77 -4.66 -7.59
CA LYS A 40 4.25 -3.95 -8.78
C LYS A 40 3.06 -4.69 -9.40
N TYR A 41 2.34 -5.44 -8.61
CA TYR A 41 1.21 -6.23 -9.07
C TYR A 41 -0.06 -5.35 -9.14
N ASP A 42 -0.86 -5.56 -10.19
CA ASP A 42 -2.15 -4.90 -10.35
C ASP A 42 -3.28 -5.63 -9.59
N TYR A 43 -2.95 -6.60 -8.76
CA TYR A 43 -3.88 -7.38 -7.94
C TYR A 43 -3.36 -7.55 -6.50
N GLY A 44 -4.25 -7.89 -5.58
CA GLY A 44 -3.92 -8.06 -4.17
C GLY A 44 -3.32 -6.80 -3.53
N PRO A 45 -2.20 -6.89 -2.80
CA PRO A 45 -1.59 -5.73 -2.15
C PRO A 45 -1.18 -4.62 -3.12
N GLY A 46 -0.84 -4.94 -4.36
CA GLY A 46 -0.47 -3.96 -5.38
C GLY A 46 -1.64 -3.07 -5.78
N SER A 47 -2.83 -3.64 -6.01
CA SER A 47 -4.03 -2.85 -6.31
C SER A 47 -4.39 -1.91 -5.16
N MET A 48 -4.21 -2.37 -3.93
CA MET A 48 -4.46 -1.55 -2.74
C MET A 48 -3.51 -0.35 -2.64
N MET A 49 -2.22 -0.55 -2.98
CA MET A 49 -1.23 0.53 -3.00
C MET A 49 -1.44 1.50 -4.15
N ASN A 50 -1.97 1.02 -5.28
CA ASN A 50 -2.18 1.81 -6.48
C ASN A 50 -3.52 2.57 -6.49
N LEU A 51 -4.46 2.24 -5.60
CA LEU A 51 -5.74 2.94 -5.52
C LEU A 51 -5.63 4.47 -5.42
N PRO A 52 -4.74 5.05 -4.58
CA PRO A 52 -4.58 6.49 -4.46
C PRO A 52 -4.03 7.17 -5.72
N LEU A 53 -3.42 6.40 -6.62
CA LEU A 53 -2.90 6.88 -7.90
C LEU A 53 -3.99 6.92 -8.99
N GLN A 54 -5.16 6.33 -8.73
CA GLN A 54 -6.27 6.37 -9.68
C GLN A 54 -6.86 7.79 -9.75
N PRO A 55 -7.23 8.27 -10.94
CA PRO A 55 -7.93 9.54 -11.07
C PRO A 55 -9.23 9.52 -10.25
N ARG A 56 -9.62 10.68 -9.71
CA ARG A 56 -10.80 10.78 -8.85
C ARG A 56 -12.07 10.43 -9.62
N ASN A 57 -12.98 9.69 -8.99
CA ASN A 57 -14.31 9.36 -9.51
C ASN A 57 -14.30 8.65 -10.88
N THR A 58 -13.30 7.79 -11.11
CA THR A 58 -13.19 7.03 -12.36
C THR A 58 -13.59 5.56 -12.21
N ILE A 59 -13.89 5.12 -11.00
CA ILE A 59 -14.24 3.74 -10.70
C ILE A 59 -15.77 3.63 -10.61
N ASP A 60 -16.39 2.85 -11.51
CA ASP A 60 -17.83 2.57 -11.47
C ASP A 60 -18.18 1.45 -10.50
N VAL A 61 -17.34 0.41 -10.48
CA VAL A 61 -17.54 -0.79 -9.65
C VAL A 61 -16.31 -1.04 -8.79
N LEU A 62 -16.49 -1.13 -7.49
CA LEU A 62 -15.44 -1.51 -6.55
C LEU A 62 -15.67 -2.95 -6.08
N ALA A 63 -14.78 -3.86 -6.45
CA ALA A 63 -14.81 -5.25 -6.00
C ALA A 63 -13.89 -5.41 -4.79
N VAL A 64 -14.43 -5.86 -3.66
CA VAL A 64 -13.69 -5.96 -2.39
C VAL A 64 -13.84 -7.35 -1.79
N GLY A 65 -12.77 -7.87 -1.24
CA GLY A 65 -12.82 -9.17 -0.59
C GLY A 65 -11.51 -9.95 -0.59
N THR A 66 -11.65 -11.26 -0.67
CA THR A 66 -10.54 -12.20 -0.56
C THR A 66 -9.88 -12.50 -1.91
N SER A 67 -8.97 -13.49 -1.94
CA SER A 67 -8.37 -13.97 -3.19
C SER A 67 -9.40 -14.47 -4.20
N THR A 68 -10.58 -14.86 -3.79
CA THR A 68 -11.69 -15.24 -4.67
C THR A 68 -12.11 -14.07 -5.56
N THR A 69 -12.15 -12.86 -5.00
CA THR A 69 -12.52 -11.64 -5.74
C THR A 69 -11.58 -11.38 -6.89
N TYR A 70 -10.28 -11.23 -6.63
CA TYR A 70 -9.33 -10.93 -7.72
C TYR A 70 -9.08 -12.10 -8.68
N ALA A 71 -9.44 -13.33 -8.29
CA ALA A 71 -9.37 -14.48 -9.18
C ALA A 71 -10.63 -14.63 -10.06
N ALA A 72 -11.80 -14.20 -9.57
CA ALA A 72 -13.08 -14.38 -10.26
C ALA A 72 -13.50 -13.14 -11.07
N VAL A 73 -13.14 -11.94 -10.63
CA VAL A 73 -13.54 -10.68 -11.30
C VAL A 73 -12.50 -10.28 -12.34
N ASN A 74 -12.82 -10.50 -13.62
CA ASN A 74 -11.96 -10.03 -14.70
C ASN A 74 -12.36 -8.60 -15.11
N THR A 75 -11.62 -7.62 -14.62
CA THR A 75 -11.88 -6.19 -14.86
C THR A 75 -11.81 -5.81 -16.32
N ASN A 76 -10.89 -6.43 -17.10
CA ASN A 76 -10.74 -6.16 -18.53
C ASN A 76 -11.96 -6.66 -19.35
N VAL A 77 -12.50 -7.82 -18.99
CA VAL A 77 -13.71 -8.37 -19.65
C VAL A 77 -14.92 -7.49 -19.36
N LEU A 78 -15.07 -7.01 -18.14
CA LEU A 78 -16.15 -6.12 -17.74
C LEU A 78 -16.07 -4.78 -18.48
N TRP A 79 -14.87 -4.24 -18.62
CA TRP A 79 -14.65 -3.04 -19.42
C TRP A 79 -14.97 -3.27 -20.90
N ALA A 80 -14.43 -4.33 -21.50
CA ALA A 80 -14.56 -4.59 -22.94
C ALA A 80 -16.02 -4.84 -23.36
N ASN A 81 -16.81 -5.53 -22.53
CA ASN A 81 -18.17 -5.93 -22.87
C ASN A 81 -19.24 -4.91 -22.46
N TRP A 82 -19.01 -4.16 -21.38
CA TRP A 82 -20.04 -3.29 -20.79
C TRP A 82 -19.56 -1.88 -20.48
N GLY A 83 -18.26 -1.58 -20.67
CA GLY A 83 -17.70 -0.25 -20.38
C GLY A 83 -17.62 0.08 -18.90
N PHE A 84 -17.76 -0.90 -18.00
CA PHE A 84 -17.63 -0.65 -16.56
C PHE A 84 -16.16 -0.55 -16.14
N SER A 85 -15.81 0.57 -15.53
CA SER A 85 -14.52 0.71 -14.85
C SER A 85 -14.58 -0.01 -13.50
N VAL A 86 -14.00 -1.21 -13.46
CA VAL A 86 -13.98 -2.05 -12.25
C VAL A 86 -12.61 -1.99 -11.61
N TYR A 87 -12.57 -1.72 -10.31
CA TYR A 87 -11.34 -1.76 -9.53
C TYR A 87 -11.40 -2.86 -8.47
N ASP A 88 -10.37 -3.68 -8.45
CA ASP A 88 -10.25 -4.79 -7.50
C ASP A 88 -9.46 -4.36 -6.28
N LEU A 89 -10.10 -4.36 -5.12
CA LEU A 89 -9.56 -4.00 -3.83
C LEU A 89 -9.61 -5.20 -2.89
N ALA A 90 -8.94 -6.28 -3.30
CA ALA A 90 -8.97 -7.55 -2.61
C ALA A 90 -7.56 -8.09 -2.35
N SER A 91 -7.39 -8.86 -1.29
CA SER A 91 -6.14 -9.54 -0.95
C SER A 91 -6.37 -10.97 -0.44
N ALA A 92 -5.30 -11.76 -0.37
CA ALA A 92 -5.40 -13.12 0.16
C ALA A 92 -5.86 -13.11 1.61
N GLU A 93 -6.94 -13.89 1.89
CA GLU A 93 -7.54 -14.02 3.23
C GLU A 93 -7.91 -12.68 3.88
N GLN A 94 -8.34 -11.70 3.08
CA GLN A 94 -8.77 -10.41 3.58
C GLN A 94 -10.02 -10.56 4.44
N GLN A 95 -9.93 -10.14 5.70
CA GLN A 95 -11.06 -10.12 6.63
C GLN A 95 -11.95 -8.90 6.41
N TYR A 96 -13.18 -8.92 6.91
CA TYR A 96 -14.12 -7.80 6.76
C TYR A 96 -13.64 -6.51 7.40
N TRP A 97 -12.93 -6.57 8.51
CA TRP A 97 -12.38 -5.39 9.15
C TRP A 97 -11.24 -4.76 8.33
N HIS A 98 -10.43 -5.52 7.58
CA HIS A 98 -9.51 -4.96 6.59
C HIS A 98 -10.29 -4.25 5.47
N THR A 99 -11.34 -4.92 4.95
CA THR A 99 -12.21 -4.39 3.90
C THR A 99 -12.83 -3.06 4.31
N TYR A 100 -13.27 -2.92 5.55
CA TYR A 100 -13.81 -1.67 6.08
C TYR A 100 -12.83 -0.50 5.93
N TYR A 101 -11.59 -0.67 6.37
CA TYR A 101 -10.59 0.40 6.29
C TYR A 101 -10.18 0.72 4.85
N TYR A 102 -10.19 -0.25 3.96
CA TYR A 102 -9.96 -0.02 2.53
C TYR A 102 -11.11 0.73 1.87
N LEU A 103 -12.34 0.37 2.19
CA LEU A 103 -13.52 1.10 1.72
C LEU A 103 -13.49 2.55 2.21
N GLU A 104 -13.20 2.76 3.48
CA GLU A 104 -13.07 4.10 4.04
C GLU A 104 -12.01 4.93 3.30
N GLN A 105 -10.88 4.32 2.94
CA GLN A 105 -9.86 4.99 2.13
C GLN A 105 -10.32 5.23 0.69
N ALA A 106 -10.92 4.24 0.04
CA ALA A 106 -11.36 4.34 -1.35
C ALA A 106 -12.40 5.44 -1.53
N LEU A 107 -13.37 5.52 -0.63
CA LEU A 107 -14.46 6.49 -0.67
C LEU A 107 -14.01 7.95 -0.42
N THR A 108 -12.75 8.18 -0.04
CA THR A 108 -12.20 9.55 0.02
C THR A 108 -11.92 10.15 -1.36
N THR A 109 -11.73 9.31 -2.37
CA THR A 109 -11.34 9.74 -3.73
C THR A 109 -12.23 9.18 -4.82
N GLN A 110 -12.99 8.13 -4.54
CA GLN A 110 -13.83 7.41 -5.48
C GLN A 110 -15.27 7.36 -4.99
N HIS A 111 -16.24 7.43 -5.91
CA HIS A 111 -17.67 7.27 -5.63
C HIS A 111 -18.24 6.18 -6.53
N PRO A 112 -17.91 4.90 -6.28
CA PRO A 112 -18.39 3.79 -7.09
C PRO A 112 -19.91 3.69 -7.03
N LYS A 113 -20.54 3.32 -8.15
CA LYS A 113 -21.99 3.09 -8.24
C LYS A 113 -22.39 1.73 -7.69
N ILE A 114 -21.45 0.78 -7.75
CA ILE A 114 -21.67 -0.62 -7.33
C ILE A 114 -20.51 -1.05 -6.44
N LEU A 115 -20.85 -1.69 -5.33
CA LEU A 115 -19.91 -2.38 -4.46
C LEU A 115 -20.17 -3.88 -4.55
N LEU A 116 -19.18 -4.65 -5.00
CA LEU A 116 -19.18 -6.11 -4.97
C LEU A 116 -18.41 -6.57 -3.73
N LEU A 117 -19.10 -7.15 -2.78
CA LEU A 117 -18.52 -7.67 -1.54
C LEU A 117 -18.47 -9.20 -1.58
N ASP A 118 -17.26 -9.76 -1.45
CA ASP A 118 -17.07 -11.21 -1.33
C ASP A 118 -17.49 -11.69 0.06
N ALA A 119 -18.48 -12.57 0.09
CA ALA A 119 -19.01 -13.16 1.31
C ALA A 119 -18.06 -14.23 1.92
N LYS A 120 -17.02 -14.67 1.21
CA LYS A 120 -16.12 -15.73 1.68
C LYS A 120 -15.37 -15.34 2.97
N ALA A 121 -15.13 -14.06 3.19
CA ALA A 121 -14.50 -13.60 4.44
C ALA A 121 -15.30 -13.98 5.70
N ALA A 122 -16.64 -14.14 5.59
CA ALA A 122 -17.48 -14.59 6.70
C ALA A 122 -17.25 -16.07 7.10
N THR A 123 -16.58 -16.84 6.25
CA THR A 123 -16.30 -18.26 6.52
C THR A 123 -14.96 -18.48 7.22
N TYR A 124 -14.16 -17.43 7.38
CA TYR A 124 -12.88 -17.54 8.07
C TYR A 124 -13.09 -17.46 9.58
N PRO A 125 -12.49 -18.38 10.35
CA PRO A 125 -12.45 -18.27 11.81
C PRO A 125 -11.64 -17.04 12.24
N ASP A 126 -12.00 -16.43 13.37
CA ASP A 126 -11.36 -15.20 13.89
C ASP A 126 -9.87 -15.37 14.22
N ASP A 127 -9.42 -16.60 14.50
CA ASP A 127 -8.03 -16.93 14.86
C ASP A 127 -7.10 -17.19 13.68
N THR A 128 -7.62 -17.21 12.44
CA THR A 128 -6.84 -17.60 11.25
C THR A 128 -5.96 -16.49 10.69
N THR A 129 -6.09 -15.27 11.20
CA THR A 129 -5.31 -14.16 10.66
C THR A 129 -3.87 -14.22 11.16
N ARG A 130 -3.02 -14.87 10.40
CA ARG A 130 -1.59 -14.88 10.70
C ARG A 130 -1.03 -13.46 10.63
N ARG A 131 -0.32 -13.05 11.66
CA ARG A 131 0.25 -11.69 11.81
C ARG A 131 0.92 -11.13 10.54
N GLY A 132 1.61 -11.99 9.77
CA GLY A 132 2.22 -11.60 8.50
C GLY A 132 1.21 -11.23 7.42
N ARG A 133 0.04 -11.87 7.39
CA ARG A 133 -1.05 -11.55 6.44
C ARG A 133 -1.76 -10.27 6.82
N THR A 134 -2.00 -10.03 8.09
CA THR A 134 -2.53 -8.75 8.59
C THR A 134 -1.65 -7.59 8.15
N ILE A 135 -0.32 -7.71 8.34
CA ILE A 135 0.63 -6.68 7.91
C ILE A 135 0.55 -6.46 6.39
N LEU A 136 0.52 -7.54 5.61
CA LEU A 136 0.45 -7.48 4.15
C LEU A 136 -0.89 -6.88 3.70
N SER A 137 -2.01 -7.35 4.24
CA SER A 137 -3.36 -6.87 3.92
C SER A 137 -3.61 -5.42 4.34
N THR A 138 -2.84 -4.88 5.27
CA THR A 138 -2.96 -3.47 5.70
C THR A 138 -1.91 -2.55 5.07
N SER A 139 -0.99 -3.10 4.25
CA SER A 139 0.13 -2.35 3.67
C SER A 139 -0.30 -1.20 2.75
N GLY A 140 -1.45 -1.32 2.08
CA GLY A 140 -2.00 -0.28 1.21
C GLY A 140 -2.79 0.80 1.94
N ILE A 141 -2.97 0.72 3.26
CA ILE A 141 -3.63 1.77 4.04
C ILE A 141 -2.61 2.89 4.28
N LEU A 142 -2.82 4.04 3.63
CA LEU A 142 -1.86 5.15 3.65
C LEU A 142 -1.85 5.92 4.97
N ASN A 143 -3.03 6.08 5.60
CA ASN A 143 -3.12 6.79 6.86
C ASN A 143 -2.55 5.91 7.99
N PRO A 144 -1.48 6.34 8.70
CA PRO A 144 -0.80 5.52 9.69
C PRO A 144 -1.69 5.18 10.89
N ILE A 145 -2.61 6.07 11.29
CA ILE A 145 -3.55 5.84 12.40
C ILE A 145 -4.57 4.78 11.99
N ARG A 146 -5.17 4.90 10.79
CA ARG A 146 -6.09 3.90 10.25
C ARG A 146 -5.42 2.54 10.10
N ARG A 147 -4.17 2.53 9.63
CA ARG A 147 -3.38 1.30 9.51
C ARG A 147 -3.13 0.65 10.87
N ALA A 148 -2.76 1.43 11.87
CA ALA A 148 -2.58 0.93 13.23
C ALA A 148 -3.89 0.35 13.80
N ASN A 149 -5.01 1.04 13.61
CA ASN A 149 -6.33 0.55 14.01
C ASN A 149 -6.72 -0.75 13.28
N ALA A 150 -6.44 -0.83 11.98
CA ALA A 150 -6.69 -2.02 11.19
C ALA A 150 -5.85 -3.22 11.65
N ILE A 151 -4.62 -3.00 12.11
CA ILE A 151 -3.76 -4.05 12.67
C ILE A 151 -4.24 -4.46 14.08
N ALA A 152 -4.74 -3.52 14.86
CA ALA A 152 -5.20 -3.78 16.24
C ALA A 152 -6.59 -4.45 16.29
N ALA A 153 -7.37 -4.38 15.21
CA ALA A 153 -8.68 -5.00 15.11
C ALA A 153 -8.64 -6.51 14.83
N GLY A 154 -7.49 -7.06 14.43
CA GLY A 154 -7.26 -8.50 14.17
C GLY A 154 -6.25 -9.08 15.12
#